data_a09ab00f912d6cc41b5aab794a311484
#
_entry.id   a09ab00f912d6cc41b5aab794a311484
#
_cell.length_a   1.000
_cell.length_b   1.000
_cell.length_c   1.000
_cell.angle_alpha   90.00
_cell.angle_beta   90.00
_cell.angle_gamma   90.00
#
_symmetry.space_group_name_H-M   'P 1'
#
loop_
_entity.id
_entity.type
_entity.pdbx_description
1 polymer ?
#
loop_
_entity_poly.entity_id
_entity_poly.type
_entity_poly.pdbx_seq_one_letter_code
_entity_poly.pdbx_strand_id
1 'polypeptide(L)'
;MCIRDRIKTEDKDGYNAIQVAFDAQKESRVAKPQAGHFKKLGIQPTKLLKEFRVEASELPAEGAEDPGVDLFSAGQWVDVIGTSKGKGFQGAMRRHNFHGSPAAHGSMMHRRTGGVGGCSTPGRVWKNQKMPGQMGNAKRTVQNLKVVAVRPEDNVILISGAVPGARGSYLVIRPAKKK
;
A
#
# COMPACT_ATOMS: atom_id res chain seq x y z
N MET A 1 -13.30 10.65 5.42
CA MET A 1 -12.94 11.92 4.78
C MET A 1 -11.44 12.11 4.93
N CYS A 2 -10.75 12.47 3.88
CA CYS A 2 -9.33 12.84 3.94
C CYS A 2 -9.24 14.29 4.38
N ILE A 3 -8.45 14.58 5.40
CA ILE A 3 -8.20 15.94 5.88
C ILE A 3 -6.76 16.27 5.55
N ARG A 4 -6.50 17.43 4.96
CA ARG A 4 -5.15 17.91 4.75
C ARG A 4 -4.59 18.37 6.09
N ASP A 5 -3.60 17.64 6.57
CA ASP A 5 -3.01 17.84 7.87
C ASP A 5 -1.94 18.94 7.83
N ARG A 6 -1.02 18.83 6.86
CA ARG A 6 0.13 19.72 6.76
C ARG A 6 0.67 19.80 5.34
N ILE A 7 1.10 20.98 4.94
CA ILE A 7 1.91 21.19 3.74
C ILE A 7 3.37 21.26 4.19
N LYS A 8 4.22 20.46 3.58
CA LYS A 8 5.67 20.47 3.76
C LYS A 8 6.31 21.21 2.61
N THR A 9 7.25 22.07 2.93
CA THR A 9 7.99 22.89 1.96
C THR A 9 9.48 22.62 2.07
N GLU A 10 10.19 22.86 0.98
CA GLU A 10 11.64 22.63 0.90
C GLU A 10 12.41 23.42 1.94
N ASP A 11 11.99 24.67 2.21
CA ASP A 11 12.64 25.56 3.18
C ASP A 11 12.58 25.05 4.63
N LYS A 12 11.46 24.44 5.02
CA LYS A 12 11.22 24.01 6.42
C LYS A 12 11.49 22.53 6.65
N ASP A 13 11.15 21.70 5.67
CA ASP A 13 11.16 20.23 5.81
C ASP A 13 12.18 19.56 4.87
N GLY A 14 12.83 20.31 3.97
CA GLY A 14 13.82 19.81 3.00
C GLY A 14 13.19 19.10 1.79
N TYR A 15 11.88 19.12 1.65
CA TYR A 15 11.14 18.59 0.49
C TYR A 15 9.69 19.06 0.47
N ASN A 16 9.09 19.06 -0.73
CA ASN A 16 7.70 19.41 -0.92
C ASN A 16 6.78 18.19 -0.82
N ALA A 17 5.77 18.25 0.04
CA ALA A 17 4.79 17.19 0.21
C ALA A 17 3.49 17.71 0.84
N ILE A 18 2.41 16.98 0.57
CA ILE A 18 1.12 17.16 1.23
C ILE A 18 0.94 15.97 2.19
N GLN A 19 0.78 16.26 3.48
CA GLN A 19 0.43 15.26 4.47
C GLN A 19 -1.08 15.22 4.61
N VAL A 20 -1.65 14.02 4.46
CA VAL A 20 -3.08 13.75 4.53
C VAL A 20 -3.37 12.84 5.71
N ALA A 21 -4.35 13.23 6.52
CA ALA A 21 -4.88 12.49 7.65
C ALA A 21 -6.19 11.79 7.25
N PHE A 22 -6.38 10.55 7.68
CA PHE A 22 -7.57 9.76 7.34
C PHE A 22 -8.04 8.90 8.52
N ASP A 23 -9.35 8.73 8.63
CA ASP A 23 -10.04 7.91 9.64
C ASP A 23 -9.85 8.43 11.08
N ALA A 24 -10.74 9.31 11.51
CA ALA A 24 -10.73 9.90 12.85
C ALA A 24 -10.79 8.82 13.95
N GLN A 25 -10.06 9.03 15.04
CA GLN A 25 -10.10 8.17 16.20
C GLN A 25 -10.23 8.94 17.49
N LYS A 26 -10.67 8.24 18.56
CA LYS A 26 -10.80 8.83 19.90
C LYS A 26 -9.42 9.19 20.46
N GLU A 27 -9.28 10.34 21.10
CA GLU A 27 -8.03 10.81 21.73
C GLU A 27 -7.44 9.80 22.72
N SER A 28 -8.30 9.08 23.46
CA SER A 28 -7.88 8.07 24.42
C SER A 28 -7.12 6.88 23.81
N ARG A 29 -7.20 6.70 22.49
CA ARG A 29 -6.50 5.63 21.75
C ARG A 29 -5.19 6.08 21.10
N VAL A 30 -4.84 7.36 21.26
CA VAL A 30 -3.65 7.96 20.64
C VAL A 30 -2.51 8.01 21.64
N ALA A 31 -1.32 7.59 21.22
CA ALA A 31 -0.12 7.71 22.05
C ALA A 31 0.25 9.17 22.27
N LYS A 32 0.80 9.51 23.46
CA LYS A 32 1.15 10.89 23.84
C LYS A 32 1.96 11.67 22.79
N PRO A 33 3.00 11.10 22.12
CA PRO A 33 3.75 11.81 21.09
C PRO A 33 2.88 12.20 19.89
N GLN A 34 2.01 11.29 19.43
CA GLN A 34 1.08 11.56 18.34
C GLN A 34 0.01 12.58 18.73
N ALA A 35 -0.52 12.49 19.95
CA ALA A 35 -1.46 13.49 20.47
C ALA A 35 -0.86 14.90 20.48
N GLY A 36 0.44 15.04 20.84
CA GLY A 36 1.16 16.29 20.76
C GLY A 36 1.26 16.83 19.32
N HIS A 37 1.49 15.95 18.34
CA HIS A 37 1.50 16.32 16.92
C HIS A 37 0.15 16.90 16.47
N PHE A 38 -0.96 16.17 16.72
CA PHE A 38 -2.31 16.61 16.36
C PHE A 38 -2.72 17.92 17.07
N LYS A 39 -2.39 18.06 18.37
CA LYS A 39 -2.64 19.30 19.11
C LYS A 39 -1.90 20.49 18.52
N LYS A 40 -0.65 20.33 18.10
CA LYS A 40 0.14 21.39 17.47
C LYS A 40 -0.48 21.89 16.16
N LEU A 41 -1.16 21.01 15.44
CA LEU A 41 -1.80 21.28 14.15
C LEU A 41 -3.28 21.69 14.29
N GLY A 42 -3.87 21.55 15.49
CA GLY A 42 -5.27 21.89 15.75
C GLY A 42 -6.29 20.96 15.10
N ILE A 43 -5.89 19.74 14.75
CA ILE A 43 -6.73 18.76 14.07
C ILE A 43 -7.14 17.59 14.96
N GLN A 44 -8.24 16.94 14.61
CA GLN A 44 -8.66 15.73 15.29
C GLN A 44 -7.68 14.58 15.05
N PRO A 45 -7.41 13.72 16.07
CA PRO A 45 -6.57 12.56 15.90
C PRO A 45 -7.11 11.60 14.85
N THR A 46 -6.23 11.09 14.00
CA THR A 46 -6.55 10.15 12.94
C THR A 46 -5.70 8.87 13.03
N LYS A 47 -6.18 7.78 12.42
CA LYS A 47 -5.47 6.49 12.43
C LYS A 47 -4.35 6.42 11.40
N LEU A 48 -4.51 7.10 10.27
CA LEU A 48 -3.56 7.05 9.17
C LEU A 48 -3.10 8.45 8.81
N LEU A 49 -1.78 8.63 8.81
CA LEU A 49 -1.11 9.78 8.22
C LEU A 49 -0.33 9.32 7.00
N LYS A 50 -0.50 9.99 5.89
CA LYS A 50 0.19 9.65 4.65
C LYS A 50 0.70 10.90 3.95
N GLU A 51 1.96 10.85 3.51
CA GLU A 51 2.58 11.92 2.74
C GLU A 51 2.57 11.59 1.25
N PHE A 52 2.27 12.60 0.47
CA PHE A 52 2.34 12.58 -0.99
C PHE A 52 3.32 13.66 -1.42
N ARG A 53 4.44 13.25 -2.00
CA ARG A 53 5.40 14.19 -2.59
C ARG A 53 4.80 14.77 -3.86
N VAL A 54 4.88 16.08 -3.97
CA VAL A 54 4.39 16.87 -5.10
C VAL A 54 5.46 17.87 -5.52
N GLU A 55 5.36 18.38 -6.73
CA GLU A 55 6.23 19.46 -7.19
C GLU A 55 5.83 20.78 -6.53
N ALA A 56 6.75 21.73 -6.48
CA ALA A 56 6.49 23.05 -5.85
C ALA A 56 5.30 23.79 -6.50
N SER A 57 5.11 23.61 -7.80
CA SER A 57 3.99 24.17 -8.58
C SER A 57 2.63 23.57 -8.26
N GLU A 58 2.61 22.36 -7.70
CA GLU A 58 1.38 21.61 -7.36
C GLU A 58 0.98 21.76 -5.89
N LEU A 59 1.74 22.52 -5.11
CA LEU A 59 1.40 22.78 -3.71
C LEU A 59 0.11 23.60 -3.66
N PRO A 60 -0.92 23.13 -2.94
CA PRO A 60 -2.16 23.88 -2.78
C PRO A 60 -1.92 25.14 -1.94
N ALA A 61 -2.63 26.22 -2.25
CA ALA A 61 -2.63 27.43 -1.44
C ALA A 61 -3.16 27.16 -0.01
N GLU A 62 -2.74 27.97 0.94
CA GLU A 62 -3.31 27.95 2.29
C GLU A 62 -4.82 28.20 2.20
N GLY A 63 -5.64 27.33 2.81
CA GLY A 63 -7.10 27.40 2.78
C GLY A 63 -7.79 26.73 1.60
N ALA A 64 -7.07 26.06 0.69
CA ALA A 64 -7.71 25.25 -0.34
C ALA A 64 -8.52 24.08 0.28
N GLU A 65 -9.57 23.63 -0.40
CA GLU A 65 -10.43 22.54 0.07
C GLU A 65 -9.66 21.22 0.26
N ASP A 66 -10.17 20.41 1.18
CA ASP A 66 -9.60 19.08 1.45
C ASP A 66 -9.77 18.14 0.27
N PRO A 67 -8.78 17.27 -0.03
CA PRO A 67 -8.86 16.34 -1.14
C PRO A 67 -9.99 15.32 -0.95
N GLY A 68 -11.03 15.44 -1.75
CA GLY A 68 -12.17 14.55 -1.80
C GLY A 68 -12.11 13.54 -2.95
N VAL A 69 -13.23 12.89 -3.21
CA VAL A 69 -13.41 12.00 -4.36
C VAL A 69 -13.48 12.76 -5.69
N ASP A 70 -13.73 14.07 -5.63
CA ASP A 70 -13.85 14.98 -6.78
C ASP A 70 -12.55 15.13 -7.59
N LEU A 71 -11.41 14.72 -6.99
CA LEU A 71 -10.12 14.63 -7.70
C LEU A 71 -10.13 13.60 -8.84
N PHE A 72 -11.12 12.72 -8.87
CA PHE A 72 -11.20 11.65 -9.85
C PHE A 72 -12.41 11.81 -10.77
N SER A 73 -12.25 11.45 -12.03
CA SER A 73 -13.33 11.48 -13.03
C SER A 73 -13.70 10.07 -13.52
N ALA A 74 -14.95 9.89 -13.91
CA ALA A 74 -15.40 8.65 -14.54
C ALA A 74 -14.61 8.39 -15.83
N GLY A 75 -14.20 7.14 -16.03
CA GLY A 75 -13.38 6.75 -17.17
C GLY A 75 -11.86 6.91 -16.97
N GLN A 76 -11.41 7.61 -15.95
CA GLN A 76 -10.00 7.81 -15.63
C GLN A 76 -9.32 6.48 -15.25
N TRP A 77 -8.05 6.34 -15.63
CA TRP A 77 -7.20 5.22 -15.22
C TRP A 77 -6.47 5.56 -13.93
N VAL A 78 -6.49 4.61 -12.99
CA VAL A 78 -5.89 4.78 -11.66
C VAL A 78 -5.02 3.57 -11.27
N ASP A 79 -4.02 3.83 -10.43
CA ASP A 79 -3.24 2.83 -9.72
C ASP A 79 -3.70 2.75 -8.27
N VAL A 80 -4.01 1.55 -7.79
CA VAL A 80 -4.46 1.33 -6.42
C VAL A 80 -3.38 0.60 -5.63
N ILE A 81 -2.96 1.20 -4.53
CA ILE A 81 -1.92 0.69 -3.63
C ILE A 81 -2.56 0.31 -2.31
N GLY A 82 -2.29 -0.89 -1.84
CA GLY A 82 -2.77 -1.37 -0.54
C GLY A 82 -1.91 -2.50 0.00
N THR A 83 -2.26 -2.98 1.18
CA THR A 83 -1.62 -4.14 1.80
C THR A 83 -2.41 -5.39 1.49
N SER A 84 -1.76 -6.37 0.85
CA SER A 84 -2.41 -7.64 0.48
C SER A 84 -2.80 -8.46 1.72
N LYS A 85 -3.82 -9.31 1.59
CA LYS A 85 -4.21 -10.24 2.66
C LYS A 85 -3.04 -11.11 3.07
N GLY A 86 -2.78 -11.21 4.37
CA GLY A 86 -1.76 -12.12 4.92
C GLY A 86 -2.15 -13.58 4.70
N LYS A 87 -1.18 -14.42 4.39
CA LYS A 87 -1.34 -15.88 4.20
C LYS A 87 -0.44 -16.69 5.14
N GLY A 88 0.26 -16.01 6.05
CA GLY A 88 1.20 -16.62 6.98
C GLY A 88 2.45 -17.18 6.29
N PHE A 89 3.15 -18.07 6.97
CA PHE A 89 4.31 -18.79 6.42
C PHE A 89 3.85 -19.82 5.38
N GLN A 90 4.39 -19.76 4.18
CA GLN A 90 4.02 -20.65 3.07
C GLN A 90 5.24 -21.37 2.50
N GLY A 91 5.03 -22.62 2.11
CA GLY A 91 6.01 -23.42 1.38
C GLY A 91 6.26 -22.87 -0.03
N ALA A 92 7.36 -23.31 -0.65
CA ALA A 92 7.79 -22.83 -1.95
C ALA A 92 6.77 -23.10 -3.08
N MET A 93 5.99 -24.16 -2.99
CA MET A 93 4.95 -24.45 -3.97
C MET A 93 3.90 -23.33 -4.03
N ARG A 94 3.34 -22.94 -2.88
CA ARG A 94 2.31 -21.89 -2.83
C ARG A 94 2.90 -20.49 -3.01
N ARG A 95 4.09 -20.24 -2.44
CA ARG A 95 4.70 -18.91 -2.46
C ARG A 95 5.29 -18.55 -3.80
N HIS A 96 5.86 -19.54 -4.51
CA HIS A 96 6.65 -19.31 -5.73
C HIS A 96 6.25 -20.20 -6.91
N ASN A 97 5.16 -20.95 -6.81
CA ASN A 97 4.64 -21.86 -7.84
C ASN A 97 5.64 -22.97 -8.23
N PHE A 98 6.34 -23.56 -7.26
CA PHE A 98 7.18 -24.71 -7.48
C PHE A 98 6.32 -25.95 -7.70
N HIS A 99 6.76 -26.86 -8.59
CA HIS A 99 6.01 -28.07 -8.91
C HIS A 99 6.18 -29.19 -7.88
N GLY A 100 7.30 -29.20 -7.15
CA GLY A 100 7.64 -30.32 -6.25
C GLY A 100 8.18 -31.50 -7.01
N SER A 101 8.07 -32.67 -6.40
CA SER A 101 8.53 -33.97 -6.94
C SER A 101 7.36 -34.97 -7.01
N PRO A 102 7.52 -36.13 -7.67
CA PRO A 102 6.48 -37.17 -7.71
C PRO A 102 5.94 -37.53 -6.34
N ALA A 103 4.64 -37.84 -6.26
CA ALA A 103 3.99 -38.27 -5.02
C ALA A 103 4.08 -39.80 -4.78
N ALA A 104 4.44 -40.58 -5.81
CA ALA A 104 4.54 -42.04 -5.83
C ALA A 104 5.92 -42.47 -6.31
N HIS A 105 6.08 -43.78 -6.63
CA HIS A 105 7.32 -44.43 -7.12
C HIS A 105 8.52 -44.23 -6.17
N GLY A 106 8.31 -44.28 -4.85
CA GLY A 106 9.36 -44.20 -3.85
C GLY A 106 9.98 -42.77 -3.65
N SER A 107 9.39 -41.74 -4.22
CA SER A 107 9.87 -40.40 -4.01
C SER A 107 9.75 -39.98 -2.54
N MET A 108 10.83 -39.43 -1.95
CA MET A 108 10.85 -38.90 -0.58
C MET A 108 10.81 -37.35 -0.54
N MET A 109 10.76 -36.70 -1.69
CA MET A 109 10.85 -35.25 -1.79
C MET A 109 9.48 -34.55 -1.76
N HIS A 110 8.46 -35.11 -2.37
CA HIS A 110 7.09 -34.63 -2.47
C HIS A 110 7.01 -33.10 -2.72
N ARG A 111 6.81 -32.31 -1.68
CA ARG A 111 6.57 -30.87 -1.73
C ARG A 111 7.80 -30.00 -1.39
N ARG A 112 8.96 -30.59 -1.27
CA ARG A 112 10.20 -29.88 -0.93
C ARG A 112 10.72 -29.06 -2.12
N THR A 113 11.53 -28.03 -1.80
CA THR A 113 12.13 -27.13 -2.81
C THR A 113 13.18 -27.80 -3.70
N GLY A 114 13.78 -28.92 -3.26
CA GLY A 114 14.92 -29.50 -3.92
C GLY A 114 16.23 -28.79 -3.57
N GLY A 115 17.20 -28.83 -4.46
CA GLY A 115 18.49 -28.20 -4.28
C GLY A 115 18.38 -26.67 -4.24
N VAL A 116 19.20 -26.02 -3.40
CA VAL A 116 19.20 -24.56 -3.20
C VAL A 116 20.45 -23.89 -3.77
N GLY A 117 21.40 -24.64 -4.33
CA GLY A 117 22.62 -24.16 -4.95
C GLY A 117 23.63 -25.26 -5.24
N GLY A 118 24.80 -24.90 -5.76
CA GLY A 118 25.94 -25.76 -5.91
C GLY A 118 26.65 -26.02 -4.58
N CYS A 119 27.58 -26.98 -4.56
CA CYS A 119 28.32 -27.35 -3.35
C CYS A 119 29.44 -26.35 -3.02
N SER A 120 30.71 -26.72 -3.27
CA SER A 120 31.89 -25.93 -2.94
C SER A 120 31.98 -24.62 -3.73
N THR A 121 31.48 -24.60 -4.96
CA THR A 121 31.40 -23.40 -5.80
C THR A 121 29.93 -23.15 -6.17
N PRO A 122 29.35 -21.99 -5.75
CA PRO A 122 29.96 -20.78 -5.15
C PRO A 122 30.11 -20.82 -3.62
N GLY A 123 29.87 -21.95 -2.93
CA GLY A 123 29.95 -22.08 -1.48
C GLY A 123 28.90 -21.27 -0.70
N ARG A 124 27.87 -20.77 -1.39
CA ARG A 124 26.81 -19.95 -0.80
C ARG A 124 25.49 -20.12 -1.58
N VAL A 125 24.40 -19.73 -0.96
CA VAL A 125 23.10 -19.57 -1.66
C VAL A 125 23.03 -18.17 -2.25
N TRP A 126 22.61 -18.06 -3.51
CA TRP A 126 22.49 -16.77 -4.19
C TRP A 126 21.42 -15.88 -3.54
N LYS A 127 21.63 -14.57 -3.61
CA LYS A 127 20.57 -13.60 -3.25
C LYS A 127 19.33 -13.83 -4.11
N ASN A 128 18.16 -13.59 -3.51
CA ASN A 128 16.84 -13.78 -4.15
C ASN A 128 16.48 -15.23 -4.50
N GLN A 129 17.22 -16.23 -3.99
CA GLN A 129 16.82 -17.62 -4.12
C GLN A 129 15.42 -17.82 -3.51
N LYS A 130 14.52 -18.41 -4.28
CA LYS A 130 13.13 -18.62 -3.88
C LYS A 130 13.05 -19.71 -2.81
N MET A 131 12.59 -19.32 -1.61
CA MET A 131 12.49 -20.19 -0.44
C MET A 131 11.13 -20.03 0.25
N PRO A 132 10.73 -20.98 1.13
CA PRO A 132 9.58 -20.81 2.02
C PRO A 132 9.69 -19.52 2.83
N GLY A 133 8.56 -18.96 3.25
CA GLY A 133 8.54 -17.78 4.09
C GLY A 133 7.19 -17.10 4.10
N GLN A 134 7.13 -15.92 4.72
CA GLN A 134 5.92 -15.11 4.81
C GLN A 134 5.37 -14.80 3.41
N MET A 135 4.07 -15.02 3.22
CA MET A 135 3.31 -14.68 2.01
C MET A 135 2.16 -13.75 2.36
N GLY A 136 1.93 -12.75 1.53
CA GLY A 136 0.94 -11.70 1.80
C GLY A 136 1.38 -10.72 2.88
N ASN A 137 0.47 -9.89 3.36
CA ASN A 137 0.73 -8.77 4.26
C ASN A 137 1.87 -7.86 3.73
N ALA A 138 1.89 -7.65 2.43
CA ALA A 138 2.89 -6.86 1.73
C ALA A 138 2.21 -5.77 0.90
N LYS A 139 2.85 -4.62 0.79
CA LYS A 139 2.40 -3.52 -0.07
C LYS A 139 2.37 -4.01 -1.52
N ARG A 140 1.22 -3.84 -2.17
CA ARG A 140 0.97 -4.21 -3.57
C ARG A 140 0.29 -3.07 -4.29
N THR A 141 0.68 -2.87 -5.54
CA THR A 141 0.05 -1.91 -6.44
C THR A 141 -0.63 -2.68 -7.56
N VAL A 142 -1.92 -2.44 -7.75
CA VAL A 142 -2.65 -2.88 -8.93
C VAL A 142 -2.73 -1.67 -9.85
N GLN A 143 -2.14 -1.79 -11.03
CA GLN A 143 -2.01 -0.70 -11.99
C GLN A 143 -3.14 -0.73 -13.02
N ASN A 144 -3.44 0.45 -13.61
CA ASN A 144 -4.34 0.59 -14.74
C ASN A 144 -5.75 0.03 -14.47
N LEU A 145 -6.35 0.37 -13.34
CA LEU A 145 -7.77 0.15 -13.08
C LEU A 145 -8.58 1.34 -13.59
N LYS A 146 -9.77 1.10 -14.08
CA LYS A 146 -10.65 2.15 -14.61
C LYS A 146 -11.65 2.58 -13.55
N VAL A 147 -11.82 3.89 -13.35
CA VAL A 147 -12.90 4.46 -12.54
C VAL A 147 -14.20 4.34 -13.34
N VAL A 148 -15.18 3.67 -12.77
CA VAL A 148 -16.50 3.48 -13.39
C VAL A 148 -17.40 4.68 -13.13
N ALA A 149 -17.48 5.10 -11.88
CA ALA A 149 -18.28 6.24 -11.45
C ALA A 149 -17.69 6.85 -10.17
N VAL A 150 -17.94 8.13 -9.98
CA VAL A 150 -17.64 8.88 -8.76
C VAL A 150 -18.97 9.38 -8.20
N ARG A 151 -19.19 9.20 -6.91
CA ARG A 151 -20.37 9.69 -6.18
C ARG A 151 -19.91 10.62 -5.06
N PRO A 152 -19.88 11.93 -5.28
CA PRO A 152 -19.42 12.89 -4.27
C PRO A 152 -20.31 12.89 -3.02
N GLU A 153 -21.62 12.78 -3.18
CA GLU A 153 -22.59 12.78 -2.09
C GLU A 153 -22.31 11.70 -1.03
N ASP A 154 -21.91 10.50 -1.48
CA ASP A 154 -21.58 9.36 -0.62
C ASP A 154 -20.08 9.29 -0.28
N ASN A 155 -19.24 10.16 -0.87
CA ASN A 155 -17.78 10.09 -0.84
C ASN A 155 -17.23 8.71 -1.31
N VAL A 156 -17.75 8.19 -2.42
CA VAL A 156 -17.47 6.85 -2.94
C VAL A 156 -16.93 6.91 -4.37
N ILE A 157 -15.90 6.10 -4.64
CA ILE A 157 -15.35 5.85 -5.98
C ILE A 157 -15.60 4.38 -6.34
N LEU A 158 -16.21 4.14 -7.49
CA LEU A 158 -16.40 2.80 -8.05
C LEU A 158 -15.27 2.49 -9.04
N ILE A 159 -14.49 1.47 -8.75
CA ILE A 159 -13.34 1.05 -9.57
C ILE A 159 -13.59 -0.34 -10.13
N SER A 160 -13.37 -0.50 -11.44
CA SER A 160 -13.48 -1.79 -12.12
C SER A 160 -12.27 -2.67 -11.80
N GLY A 161 -12.51 -3.87 -11.28
CA GLY A 161 -11.48 -4.86 -11.00
C GLY A 161 -11.23 -5.12 -9.52
N ALA A 162 -10.15 -5.84 -9.22
CA ALA A 162 -9.79 -6.23 -7.86
C ALA A 162 -8.79 -5.25 -7.25
N VAL A 163 -8.99 -4.91 -5.99
CA VAL A 163 -8.09 -4.07 -5.20
C VAL A 163 -7.35 -4.90 -4.13
N PRO A 164 -6.13 -4.50 -3.73
CA PRO A 164 -5.37 -5.28 -2.75
C PRO A 164 -5.94 -5.12 -1.33
N GLY A 165 -5.98 -6.21 -0.58
CA GLY A 165 -6.33 -6.20 0.85
C GLY A 165 -7.69 -6.80 1.18
N ALA A 166 -8.06 -6.70 2.44
CA ALA A 166 -9.36 -7.12 2.98
C ALA A 166 -10.39 -6.00 2.87
N ARG A 167 -11.66 -6.30 3.11
CA ARG A 167 -12.69 -5.25 3.27
C ARG A 167 -12.31 -4.35 4.46
N GLY A 168 -12.48 -3.05 4.32
CA GLY A 168 -12.10 -2.06 5.34
C GLY A 168 -10.60 -1.76 5.41
N SER A 169 -9.76 -2.27 4.48
CA SER A 169 -8.34 -1.91 4.41
C SER A 169 -8.16 -0.52 3.80
N TYR A 170 -7.15 0.20 4.27
CA TYR A 170 -6.77 1.47 3.68
C TYR A 170 -6.14 1.28 2.30
N LEU A 171 -6.56 2.10 1.37
CA LEU A 171 -6.05 2.14 0.01
C LEU A 171 -5.55 3.54 -0.33
N VAL A 172 -4.51 3.59 -1.14
CA VAL A 172 -4.04 4.83 -1.76
C VAL A 172 -4.33 4.74 -3.25
N ILE A 173 -5.12 5.68 -3.74
CA ILE A 173 -5.50 5.78 -5.15
C ILE A 173 -4.74 6.96 -5.74
N ARG A 174 -4.16 6.77 -6.90
CA ARG A 174 -3.47 7.83 -7.65
C ARG A 174 -3.72 7.67 -9.15
N PRO A 175 -3.56 8.72 -9.95
CA PRO A 175 -3.56 8.61 -11.40
C PRO A 175 -2.59 7.52 -11.89
N ALA A 176 -2.95 6.81 -12.94
CA ALA A 176 -2.10 5.76 -13.48
C ALA A 176 -0.83 6.34 -14.09
N LYS A 177 0.33 5.74 -13.78
CA LYS A 177 1.62 6.19 -14.33
C LYS A 177 1.85 5.79 -15.78
N LYS A 178 1.15 4.74 -16.27
CA LYS A 178 1.42 4.13 -17.58
C LYS A 178 0.31 4.38 -18.60
N LYS A 179 -0.73 5.09 -18.24
CA LYS A 179 -1.86 5.43 -19.14
C LYS A 179 -2.33 6.85 -18.87
#